data_7c8170cfd14819c9d976fbb46d236652
#
_entry.id   7c8170cfd14819c9d976fbb46d236652
#
_cell.length_a   1.000
_cell.length_b   1.000
_cell.length_c   1.000
_cell.angle_alpha   90.00
_cell.angle_beta   90.00
_cell.angle_gamma   90.00
#
_symmetry.space_group_name_H-M   'P 1'
#
loop_
_entity.id
_entity.type
_entity.pdbx_description
1 polymer ?
#
loop_
_entity_poly.entity_id
_entity_poly.type
_entity_poly.pdbx_seq_one_letter_code
_entity_poly.pdbx_strand_id
1 'polypeptide(L)'
;MRCKHGDLAISVDDFDSCKGNIGLIVRVIGPAEIRLEMTCWQIIPFSGQEMWLVDNGKAEKALVTPSTQAIHPDKWLSPIKGMSVAPVILELEAA
;
A
#
# COMPACT_ATOMS: atom_id res chain seq x y z
N MET A 1 4.53 0.99 -14.89
CA MET A 1 4.10 0.98 -13.48
C MET A 1 2.69 1.53 -13.37
N ARG A 2 1.91 0.97 -12.49
CA ARG A 2 0.54 1.44 -12.25
C ARG A 2 0.49 2.63 -11.31
N CYS A 3 1.33 2.61 -10.28
CA CYS A 3 1.33 3.62 -9.23
C CYS A 3 2.50 4.58 -9.37
N LYS A 4 2.40 5.68 -8.66
CA LYS A 4 3.49 6.65 -8.49
C LYS A 4 3.47 7.13 -7.04
N HIS A 5 4.57 7.74 -6.62
CA HIS A 5 4.71 8.27 -5.27
C HIS A 5 3.55 9.21 -4.94
N GLY A 6 2.95 9.01 -3.79
CA GLY A 6 1.82 9.81 -3.32
C GLY A 6 0.45 9.26 -3.67
N ASP A 7 0.37 8.24 -4.54
CA ASP A 7 -0.91 7.66 -4.91
C ASP A 7 -1.57 6.93 -3.73
N LEU A 8 -2.89 6.95 -3.74
CA LEU A 8 -3.68 5.96 -2.99
C LEU A 8 -3.97 4.80 -3.90
N ALA A 9 -3.92 3.60 -3.35
CA ALA A 9 -4.15 2.38 -4.11
C ALA A 9 -4.83 1.32 -3.25
N ILE A 10 -5.49 0.37 -3.91
CA ILE A 10 -6.07 -0.78 -3.23
C ILE A 10 -5.16 -1.98 -3.52
N SER A 11 -4.83 -2.74 -2.47
CA SER A 11 -4.15 -4.00 -2.64
C SER A 11 -5.10 -5.02 -3.26
N VAL A 12 -4.76 -5.53 -4.44
CA VAL A 12 -5.61 -6.46 -5.18
C VAL A 12 -5.08 -7.88 -5.18
N ASP A 13 -3.86 -8.08 -4.69
CA ASP A 13 -3.24 -9.39 -4.55
C ASP A 13 -2.18 -9.35 -3.46
N ASP A 14 -1.78 -10.52 -3.00
CA ASP A 14 -0.71 -10.66 -2.03
C ASP A 14 -0.28 -12.13 -1.98
N PHE A 15 0.77 -12.43 -1.24
CA PHE A 15 1.16 -13.81 -0.94
C PHE A 15 0.02 -14.51 -0.19
N ASP A 16 -0.04 -15.84 -0.31
CA ASP A 16 -1.11 -16.61 0.33
C ASP A 16 -1.21 -16.35 1.84
N SER A 17 -0.08 -16.19 2.50
CA SER A 17 -0.06 -15.92 3.94
C SER A 17 -0.49 -14.50 4.30
N CYS A 18 -0.62 -13.63 3.31
CA CYS A 18 -0.96 -12.22 3.51
C CYS A 18 -2.25 -11.82 2.78
N LYS A 19 -3.09 -12.78 2.40
CA LYS A 19 -4.33 -12.49 1.66
C LYS A 19 -5.28 -11.57 2.43
N GLY A 20 -5.13 -11.46 3.74
CA GLY A 20 -5.92 -10.50 4.53
C GLY A 20 -5.64 -9.04 4.18
N ASN A 21 -4.56 -8.75 3.46
CA ASN A 21 -4.28 -7.38 3.00
C ASN A 21 -5.10 -7.00 1.77
N ILE A 22 -5.68 -7.96 1.07
CA ILE A 22 -6.44 -7.68 -0.16
C ILE A 22 -7.65 -6.81 0.18
N GLY A 23 -7.82 -5.73 -0.57
CA GLY A 23 -8.86 -4.74 -0.32
C GLY A 23 -8.44 -3.59 0.57
N LEU A 24 -7.26 -3.66 1.16
CA LEU A 24 -6.75 -2.59 2.00
C LEU A 24 -6.33 -1.39 1.14
N ILE A 25 -6.73 -0.21 1.57
CA ILE A 25 -6.29 1.03 0.91
C ILE A 25 -4.97 1.45 1.52
N VAL A 26 -4.00 1.70 0.67
CA VAL A 26 -2.65 2.08 1.08
C VAL A 26 -2.22 3.35 0.38
N ARG A 27 -1.26 4.05 0.99
CA ARG A 27 -0.57 5.17 0.36
C ARG A 27 0.80 4.71 -0.11
N VAL A 28 1.13 5.07 -1.34
CA VAL A 28 2.45 4.78 -1.92
C VAL A 28 3.39 5.91 -1.50
N ILE A 29 4.37 5.61 -0.66
CA ILE A 29 5.19 6.64 0.00
C ILE A 29 6.66 6.61 -0.37
N GLY A 30 7.12 5.53 -0.94
CA GLY A 30 8.55 5.40 -1.18
C GLY A 30 8.88 5.46 -2.65
N PRO A 31 10.17 5.61 -2.98
CA PRO A 31 10.59 5.41 -4.35
C PRO A 31 10.39 3.95 -4.73
N ALA A 32 10.18 3.72 -6.02
CA ALA A 32 10.08 2.37 -6.53
C ALA A 32 11.44 1.68 -6.40
N GLU A 33 11.43 0.40 -6.10
CA GLU A 33 12.63 -0.42 -6.12
C GLU A 33 12.33 -1.79 -6.73
N ILE A 34 13.38 -2.49 -7.15
CA ILE A 34 13.22 -3.80 -7.75
C ILE A 34 13.47 -4.87 -6.69
N ARG A 35 12.49 -5.73 -6.49
CA ARG A 35 12.58 -6.89 -5.60
C ARG A 35 11.98 -8.08 -6.29
N LEU A 36 12.66 -9.21 -6.26
CA LEU A 36 12.20 -10.44 -6.92
C LEU A 36 11.80 -10.20 -8.37
N GLU A 37 12.58 -9.40 -9.08
CA GLU A 37 12.36 -9.04 -10.49
C GLU A 37 11.06 -8.25 -10.70
N MET A 38 10.50 -7.68 -9.66
CA MET A 38 9.27 -6.88 -9.74
C MET A 38 9.55 -5.46 -9.25
N THR A 39 8.87 -4.50 -9.88
CA THR A 39 8.84 -3.15 -9.34
C THR A 39 7.96 -3.14 -8.11
N CYS A 40 8.49 -2.65 -7.01
CA CYS A 40 7.79 -2.59 -5.73
C CYS A 40 7.80 -1.17 -5.18
N TRP A 41 6.80 -0.88 -4.37
CA TRP A 41 6.68 0.40 -3.69
C TRP A 41 6.66 0.20 -2.19
N GLN A 42 7.25 1.14 -1.48
CA GLN A 42 7.02 1.22 -0.04
C GLN A 42 5.62 1.80 0.18
N ILE A 43 4.85 1.15 1.04
CA ILE A 43 3.47 1.53 1.30
C ILE A 43 3.19 1.63 2.79
N ILE A 44 2.14 2.39 3.13
CA ILE A 44 1.55 2.38 4.46
C ILE A 44 0.03 2.29 4.32
N PRO A 45 -0.67 1.64 5.26
CA PRO A 45 -2.13 1.66 5.26
C PRO A 45 -2.66 3.08 5.39
N PHE A 46 -3.64 3.42 4.59
CA PHE A 46 -4.20 4.77 4.59
C PHE A 46 -4.84 5.15 5.92
N SER A 47 -5.54 4.20 6.53
CA SER A 47 -6.32 4.44 7.76
C SER A 47 -5.58 4.05 9.04
N GLY A 48 -4.29 3.76 8.98
CA GLY A 48 -3.52 3.34 10.15
C GLY A 48 -3.84 1.93 10.62
N GLN A 49 -4.47 1.12 9.79
CA GLN A 49 -4.77 -0.28 10.11
C GLN A 49 -3.51 -1.13 10.09
N GLU A 50 -3.56 -2.26 10.80
CA GLU A 50 -2.50 -3.24 10.72
C GLU A 50 -2.54 -3.96 9.37
N MET A 51 -1.37 -4.41 8.92
CA MET A 51 -1.21 -5.22 7.72
C MET A 51 -0.49 -6.52 8.06
N TRP A 52 -0.70 -7.51 7.21
CA TRP A 52 0.11 -8.72 7.25
C TRP A 52 1.45 -8.45 6.57
N LEU A 53 2.52 -8.81 7.24
CA LEU A 53 3.89 -8.69 6.74
C LEU A 53 4.58 -10.04 6.80
N VAL A 54 5.44 -10.31 5.85
CA VAL A 54 6.26 -11.53 5.87
C VAL A 54 7.66 -11.14 6.32
N ASP A 55 8.12 -11.78 7.38
CA ASP A 55 9.46 -11.62 7.91
C ASP A 55 10.02 -13.00 8.24
N ASN A 56 11.18 -13.34 7.67
CA ASN A 56 11.83 -14.63 7.85
C ASN A 56 10.88 -15.81 7.56
N GLY A 57 10.07 -15.68 6.53
CA GLY A 57 9.13 -16.72 6.11
C GLY A 57 7.86 -16.82 6.94
N LYS A 58 7.68 -15.95 7.93
CA LYS A 58 6.48 -15.94 8.75
C LYS A 58 5.65 -14.68 8.46
N ALA A 59 4.34 -14.85 8.39
CA ALA A 59 3.41 -13.74 8.26
C ALA A 59 2.96 -13.29 9.64
N GLU A 60 3.10 -12.00 9.92
CA GLU A 60 2.65 -11.41 11.17
C GLU A 60 1.88 -10.13 10.86
N LYS A 61 0.88 -9.85 11.68
CA LYS A 61 0.08 -8.64 11.54
C LYS A 61 0.69 -7.56 12.42
N ALA A 62 0.93 -6.38 11.83
CA ALA A 62 1.59 -5.30 12.55
C ALA A 62 1.17 -3.94 12.00
N LEU A 63 1.33 -2.91 12.82
CA LEU A 63 1.21 -1.53 12.37
C LEU A 63 2.40 -1.21 11.47
N VAL A 64 2.10 -0.58 10.35
CA VAL A 64 3.09 -0.20 9.36
C VAL A 64 3.26 1.31 9.39
N THR A 65 4.48 1.75 9.61
CA THR A 65 4.87 3.16 9.57
C THR A 65 5.93 3.33 8.48
N PRO A 66 6.29 4.56 8.11
CA PRO A 66 7.36 4.75 7.14
C PRO A 66 8.67 4.05 7.51
N SER A 67 8.98 3.93 8.80
CA SER A 67 10.19 3.26 9.25
C SER A 67 10.10 1.74 9.15
N THR A 68 8.92 1.16 8.98
CA THR A 68 8.74 -0.27 8.79
C THR A 68 9.26 -0.72 7.42
N GLN A 69 9.22 0.18 6.43
CA GLN A 69 9.66 -0.12 5.06
C GLN A 69 8.92 -1.30 4.44
N ALA A 70 7.60 -1.34 4.62
CA ALA A 70 6.77 -2.36 4.00
C ALA A 70 6.73 -2.16 2.49
N ILE A 71 7.00 -3.22 1.75
CA ILE A 71 7.14 -3.17 0.29
C ILE A 71 6.06 -4.04 -0.33
N HIS A 72 5.47 -3.53 -1.43
CA HIS A 72 4.41 -4.26 -2.13
C HIS A 72 4.59 -4.11 -3.64
N PRO A 73 4.47 -5.20 -4.41
CA PRO A 73 4.63 -5.12 -5.86
C PRO A 73 3.62 -4.19 -6.51
N ASP A 74 4.09 -3.39 -7.45
CA ASP A 74 3.24 -2.45 -8.19
C ASP A 74 2.08 -3.17 -8.88
N LYS A 75 2.32 -4.35 -9.43
CA LYS A 75 1.28 -5.12 -10.13
C LYS A 75 0.16 -5.62 -9.21
N TRP A 76 0.39 -5.62 -7.91
CA TRP A 76 -0.62 -6.02 -6.92
C TRP A 76 -1.35 -4.81 -6.33
N LEU A 77 -1.12 -3.63 -6.87
CA LEU A 77 -1.77 -2.40 -6.46
C LEU A 77 -2.63 -1.86 -7.60
N SER A 78 -3.82 -1.40 -7.27
CA SER A 78 -4.69 -0.71 -8.21
C SER A 78 -4.85 0.73 -7.76
N PRO A 79 -4.27 1.70 -8.50
CA PRO A 79 -4.39 3.10 -8.09
C PRO A 79 -5.85 3.55 -8.12
N ILE A 80 -6.22 4.34 -7.13
CA ILE A 80 -7.55 4.93 -7.05
C ILE A 80 -7.49 6.27 -7.78
N LYS A 81 -7.94 6.25 -9.04
CA LYS A 81 -7.85 7.43 -9.89
C LYS A 81 -8.82 8.51 -9.45
N GLY A 82 -8.37 9.76 -9.58
CA GLY A 82 -9.18 10.89 -9.19
C GLY A 82 -9.22 11.14 -7.69
N MET A 83 -8.58 10.29 -6.90
CA MET A 83 -8.46 10.49 -5.47
C MET A 83 -7.04 10.91 -5.12
N SER A 84 -6.94 12.01 -4.41
CA SER A 84 -5.75 12.35 -3.67
C SER A 84 -6.20 12.74 -2.28
N VAL A 85 -5.27 12.77 -1.34
CA VAL A 85 -5.63 13.06 0.04
C VAL A 85 -6.25 14.45 0.17
N ALA A 86 -5.64 15.46 -0.44
CA ALA A 86 -6.11 16.83 -0.30
C ALA A 86 -7.48 17.08 -0.92
N PRO A 87 -7.76 16.69 -2.17
CA PRO A 87 -9.10 16.85 -2.72
C PRO A 87 -10.17 16.10 -1.96
N VAL A 88 -9.87 14.89 -1.52
CA VAL A 88 -10.82 14.09 -0.75
C VAL A 88 -11.19 14.79 0.54
N ILE A 89 -10.21 15.32 1.24
CA ILE A 89 -10.43 16.05 2.48
C ILE A 89 -11.28 17.29 2.22
N LEU A 90 -11.00 18.03 1.16
CA LEU A 90 -11.77 19.23 0.82
C LEU A 90 -13.22 18.90 0.51
N GLU A 91 -13.46 17.81 -0.19
CA GLU A 91 -14.82 17.37 -0.49
C GLU A 91 -15.60 17.02 0.77
N LEU A 92 -14.96 16.33 1.71
CA LEU A 92 -15.59 16.01 2.98
C LEU A 92 -15.91 17.25 3.78
N GLU A 93 -15.06 18.24 3.76
CA GLU A 93 -15.32 19.52 4.42
C GLU A 93 -16.45 20.29 3.76
N ALA A 94 -16.57 20.19 2.45
CA ALA A 94 -17.61 20.88 1.71
C ALA A 94 -18.98 20.24 1.88
N ALA A 95 -18.98 18.96 2.18
CA ALA A 95 -20.22 18.24 2.38
C ALA A 95 -20.84 18.53 3.74
#